data_fcfbc73960e40b7b819068a4a1ca1df8
#
_entry.id   fcfbc73960e40b7b819068a4a1ca1df8
#
_cell.length_a   1.000
_cell.length_b   1.000
_cell.length_c   1.000
_cell.angle_alpha   90.00
_cell.angle_beta   90.00
_cell.angle_gamma   90.00
#
_symmetry.space_group_name_H-M   'P 1'
#
loop_
_entity.id
_entity.type
_entity.pdbx_description
1 polymer ?
#
loop_
_entity_poly.entity_id
_entity_poly.type
_entity_poly.pdbx_seq_one_letter_code
_entity_poly.pdbx_strand_id
1 'polypeptide(L)'
;MLAIAVHQATHLLTGHDPIVSKLAPTAFFRGWSFDQARGARITNFSDPTRQDPRPLNFIYSSAPLAWAYSAVLAHTHKMRRFFNKPLFNGLFNSIESTRVKIRLSILSLFFAFSGTFITQNVNAQETIAAPRDTSKLQVASGSAILLDLQTDKVVYSSNPDVVVPIASVTKLMTGLIVLDAKQDLDEYISMTITNTPEMKGVFSRVKLNSELSRRDTLLIALMSSENRAAASLAHHYPGGYAAFIAAMNAKAKALGMTSTHYVEPTGLSIHNVSTARDLTKLLMAARKYPLLSELSTTKEKTVTFRKPVYSLGFRNTDHLVHKANWDIQLTKTGFTNEAGHCLVLLTKMGNRPMALVILDAFGKYTHFADASRIRSWVETGKSASVPAVALQYKAAKNLKSRQSGVVEASK
;
A
#
# COMPACT_ATOMS: atom_id res chain seq x y z
N MET A 1 -7.20 -18.76 7.29
CA MET A 1 -7.44 -20.10 7.91
C MET A 1 -8.36 -20.04 9.11
N LEU A 2 -8.24 -19.09 10.03
CA LEU A 2 -9.14 -19.00 11.21
C LEU A 2 -10.61 -18.74 10.85
N ALA A 3 -10.87 -17.91 9.82
CA ALA A 3 -12.23 -17.60 9.37
C ALA A 3 -12.96 -18.83 8.75
N ILE A 4 -12.23 -19.73 8.10
CA ILE A 4 -12.78 -20.95 7.50
C ILE A 4 -13.09 -21.97 8.60
N ALA A 5 -12.26 -22.07 9.63
CA ALA A 5 -12.51 -22.95 10.77
C ALA A 5 -13.73 -22.51 11.60
N VAL A 6 -13.94 -21.21 11.75
CA VAL A 6 -15.13 -20.66 12.45
C VAL A 6 -16.39 -20.88 11.62
N HIS A 7 -16.33 -20.76 10.30
CA HIS A 7 -17.48 -20.99 9.42
C HIS A 7 -17.88 -22.48 9.38
N GLN A 8 -16.93 -23.40 9.39
CA GLN A 8 -17.21 -24.84 9.48
C GLN A 8 -17.75 -25.26 10.85
N ALA A 9 -17.28 -24.63 11.94
CA ALA A 9 -17.81 -24.89 13.28
C ALA A 9 -19.25 -24.38 13.43
N THR A 10 -19.62 -23.27 12.82
CA THR A 10 -20.98 -22.73 12.83
C THR A 10 -21.95 -23.61 12.02
N HIS A 11 -21.50 -24.18 10.90
CA HIS A 11 -22.33 -25.09 10.08
C HIS A 11 -22.62 -26.42 10.78
N LEU A 12 -21.71 -26.94 11.62
CA LEU A 12 -21.87 -28.13 12.42
C LEU A 12 -22.83 -27.92 13.62
N LEU A 13 -23.03 -26.67 14.04
CA LEU A 13 -23.90 -26.32 15.18
C LEU A 13 -25.32 -25.92 14.77
N THR A 14 -25.61 -25.72 13.49
CA THR A 14 -26.92 -25.28 12.99
C THR A 14 -27.88 -26.39 12.62
N GLY A 15 -27.53 -27.69 12.82
CA GLY A 15 -28.48 -28.79 12.85
C GLY A 15 -29.11 -29.21 11.51
N HIS A 16 -28.48 -28.85 10.37
CA HIS A 16 -28.98 -29.33 9.06
C HIS A 16 -28.41 -30.66 8.60
N ASP A 17 -27.66 -31.36 9.46
CA ASP A 17 -27.18 -32.69 9.19
C ASP A 17 -28.06 -33.72 9.94
N PRO A 18 -28.72 -34.65 9.27
CA PRO A 18 -29.68 -35.59 9.87
C PRO A 18 -29.07 -36.54 10.93
N ILE A 19 -27.73 -36.60 11.02
CA ILE A 19 -27.05 -37.43 12.06
C ILE A 19 -26.95 -36.68 13.40
N VAL A 20 -26.94 -35.34 13.40
CA VAL A 20 -26.80 -34.53 14.62
C VAL A 20 -28.15 -34.31 15.32
N SER A 21 -29.26 -34.35 14.58
CA SER A 21 -30.60 -34.15 15.13
C SER A 21 -31.09 -35.31 16.04
N LYS A 22 -30.45 -36.49 15.96
CA LYS A 22 -30.80 -37.65 16.80
C LYS A 22 -30.07 -37.72 18.14
N LEU A 23 -29.10 -36.86 18.40
CA LEU A 23 -28.25 -36.92 19.59
C LEU A 23 -28.39 -35.75 20.56
N ALA A 24 -29.21 -34.75 20.27
CA ALA A 24 -29.44 -33.62 21.15
C ALA A 24 -30.79 -33.72 21.86
N PRO A 25 -30.82 -33.85 23.18
CA PRO A 25 -32.06 -33.75 23.94
C PRO A 25 -32.58 -32.30 23.86
N THR A 26 -33.83 -32.15 23.49
CA THR A 26 -34.56 -30.87 23.28
C THR A 26 -34.61 -29.94 24.49
N ALA A 27 -34.04 -30.32 25.62
CA ALA A 27 -34.01 -29.55 26.87
C ALA A 27 -32.85 -28.53 26.98
N PHE A 28 -31.87 -28.55 26.06
CA PHE A 28 -30.66 -27.71 26.19
C PHE A 28 -30.79 -26.31 25.57
N PHE A 29 -31.84 -26.05 24.77
CA PHE A 29 -32.04 -24.78 24.05
C PHE A 29 -33.13 -23.87 24.63
N ARG A 30 -33.78 -24.25 25.75
CA ARG A 30 -34.71 -23.33 26.43
C ARG A 30 -34.00 -22.54 27.50
N GLY A 31 -33.51 -21.34 27.20
CA GLY A 31 -32.96 -20.45 28.20
C GLY A 31 -32.07 -19.31 27.68
N TRP A 32 -31.87 -19.21 26.38
CA TRP A 32 -31.14 -18.09 25.82
C TRP A 32 -32.08 -17.22 24.97
N SER A 33 -32.55 -16.13 25.55
CA SER A 33 -33.19 -15.07 24.79
C SER A 33 -32.10 -14.08 24.29
N PHE A 34 -32.28 -13.62 23.08
CA PHE A 34 -31.37 -12.66 22.40
C PHE A 34 -31.26 -11.28 23.09
N ASP A 35 -32.02 -11.04 24.16
CA ASP A 35 -32.10 -9.76 24.86
C ASP A 35 -31.02 -9.50 25.92
N GLN A 36 -30.23 -10.51 26.29
CA GLN A 36 -29.15 -10.29 27.27
C GLN A 36 -27.85 -9.72 26.68
N ALA A 37 -27.76 -9.54 25.36
CA ALA A 37 -26.62 -8.87 24.71
C ALA A 37 -26.76 -7.34 24.60
N ARG A 38 -27.86 -6.74 25.08
CA ARG A 38 -28.09 -5.27 25.07
C ARG A 38 -27.93 -4.64 26.43
N GLY A 39 -26.78 -4.85 27.05
CA GLY A 39 -26.40 -4.23 28.31
C GLY A 39 -25.55 -2.97 28.18
N ALA A 40 -25.71 -2.18 27.12
CA ALA A 40 -25.10 -0.85 27.01
C ALA A 40 -26.19 0.23 27.25
N ARG A 41 -26.24 0.81 28.44
CA ARG A 41 -27.10 1.97 28.72
C ARG A 41 -26.69 3.13 27.85
N ILE A 42 -27.58 3.58 26.98
CA ILE A 42 -27.51 4.89 26.32
C ILE A 42 -28.12 5.89 27.32
N THR A 43 -27.29 6.72 27.93
CA THR A 43 -27.78 7.92 28.64
C THR A 43 -27.93 9.01 27.60
N ASN A 44 -29.18 9.31 27.25
CA ASN A 44 -29.55 10.52 26.50
C ASN A 44 -29.34 11.75 27.41
N PHE A 45 -28.38 12.59 27.04
CA PHE A 45 -28.35 13.98 27.54
C PHE A 45 -28.85 14.86 26.40
N SER A 46 -30.07 15.33 26.51
CA SER A 46 -30.65 16.36 25.67
C SER A 46 -30.52 17.70 26.39
N ASP A 47 -29.60 18.53 25.93
CA ASP A 47 -29.57 19.97 26.30
C ASP A 47 -30.11 20.76 25.10
N PRO A 48 -31.19 21.52 25.25
CA PRO A 48 -31.88 22.16 24.14
C PRO A 48 -31.28 23.49 23.65
N THR A 49 -30.06 23.90 24.07
CA THR A 49 -29.54 25.24 23.79
C THR A 49 -28.27 25.34 22.98
N ARG A 50 -27.78 24.25 22.32
CA ARG A 50 -26.59 24.32 21.43
C ARG A 50 -26.90 23.86 20.02
N GLN A 51 -26.95 24.81 19.10
CA GLN A 51 -26.84 24.58 17.65
C GLN A 51 -25.38 24.43 17.28
N ASP A 52 -24.91 23.20 17.04
CA ASP A 52 -23.62 22.91 16.38
C ASP A 52 -23.70 21.58 15.63
N PRO A 53 -23.63 21.57 14.29
CA PRO A 53 -23.74 20.37 13.48
C PRO A 53 -22.36 19.73 13.30
N ARG A 54 -21.90 18.91 14.25
CA ARG A 54 -20.73 18.03 14.04
C ARG A 54 -21.15 16.57 14.05
N PRO A 55 -20.64 15.73 13.11
CA PRO A 55 -21.00 14.32 13.04
C PRO A 55 -20.38 13.53 14.19
N LEU A 56 -21.16 12.62 14.76
CA LEU A 56 -20.77 11.68 15.81
C LEU A 56 -19.68 10.71 15.31
N ASN A 57 -18.52 10.75 15.93
CA ASN A 57 -17.47 9.74 15.76
C ASN A 57 -17.79 8.52 16.61
N PHE A 58 -18.05 7.39 15.99
CA PHE A 58 -18.12 6.10 16.66
C PHE A 58 -16.73 5.60 17.00
N ILE A 59 -16.41 5.50 18.27
CA ILE A 59 -15.19 4.84 18.76
C ILE A 59 -15.51 3.35 18.93
N TYR A 60 -14.96 2.51 18.06
CA TYR A 60 -14.96 1.07 18.24
C TYR A 60 -13.83 0.67 19.21
N SER A 61 -14.22 0.22 20.40
CA SER A 61 -13.32 -0.39 21.39
C SER A 61 -13.07 -1.86 21.01
N SER A 62 -11.80 -2.29 21.00
CA SER A 62 -11.33 -3.63 20.64
C SER A 62 -11.54 -4.72 21.72
N ALA A 63 -12.49 -4.54 22.63
CA ALA A 63 -12.71 -5.43 23.78
C ALA A 63 -13.56 -6.72 23.58
N PRO A 64 -14.16 -7.08 22.43
CA PRO A 64 -15.02 -8.27 22.33
C PRO A 64 -14.29 -9.62 22.18
N LEU A 65 -13.02 -9.63 21.72
CA LEU A 65 -12.33 -10.90 21.38
C LEU A 65 -11.71 -11.63 22.59
N ALA A 66 -11.24 -10.89 23.58
CA ALA A 66 -10.65 -11.49 24.79
C ALA A 66 -11.71 -12.18 25.67
N TRP A 67 -12.94 -11.66 25.69
CA TRP A 67 -14.04 -12.24 26.48
C TRP A 67 -14.59 -13.53 25.87
N ALA A 68 -14.65 -13.63 24.55
CA ALA A 68 -15.08 -14.82 23.84
C ALA A 68 -14.10 -15.98 24.05
N TYR A 69 -12.80 -15.72 24.14
CA TYR A 69 -11.77 -16.75 24.34
C TYR A 69 -11.82 -17.35 25.75
N SER A 70 -12.04 -16.52 26.78
CA SER A 70 -12.18 -16.96 28.16
C SER A 70 -13.45 -17.77 28.40
N ALA A 71 -14.55 -17.44 27.73
CA ALA A 71 -15.81 -18.17 27.83
C ALA A 71 -15.73 -19.58 27.19
N VAL A 72 -14.99 -19.73 26.08
CA VAL A 72 -14.77 -21.03 25.42
C VAL A 72 -13.89 -21.94 26.26
N LEU A 73 -12.83 -21.42 26.89
CA LEU A 73 -11.93 -22.19 27.76
C LEU A 73 -12.63 -22.67 29.05
N ALA A 74 -13.48 -21.85 29.65
CA ALA A 74 -14.26 -22.22 30.82
C ALA A 74 -15.27 -23.36 30.53
N HIS A 75 -15.85 -23.37 29.30
CA HIS A 75 -16.80 -24.41 28.89
C HIS A 75 -16.12 -25.74 28.58
N THR A 76 -14.93 -25.76 28.01
CA THR A 76 -14.19 -27.00 27.76
C THR A 76 -13.75 -27.68 29.03
N HIS A 77 -13.41 -26.93 30.09
CA HIS A 77 -13.06 -27.48 31.41
C HIS A 77 -14.29 -28.09 32.14
N LYS A 78 -15.47 -27.49 31.95
CA LYS A 78 -16.72 -27.99 32.53
C LYS A 78 -17.21 -29.25 31.83
N MET A 79 -17.02 -29.38 30.53
CA MET A 79 -17.32 -30.57 29.73
C MET A 79 -16.40 -31.77 30.12
N ARG A 80 -15.10 -31.51 30.35
CA ARG A 80 -14.15 -32.56 30.78
C ARG A 80 -14.55 -33.22 32.12
N ARG A 81 -15.15 -32.47 33.07
CA ARG A 81 -15.64 -33.00 34.35
C ARG A 81 -16.95 -33.84 34.21
N PHE A 82 -17.73 -33.60 33.14
CA PHE A 82 -18.99 -34.30 32.91
C PHE A 82 -18.76 -35.70 32.32
N PHE A 83 -17.69 -35.86 31.52
CA PHE A 83 -17.36 -37.13 30.85
C PHE A 83 -16.50 -38.08 31.69
N ASN A 84 -16.05 -37.69 32.88
CA ASN A 84 -15.26 -38.55 33.78
C ASN A 84 -16.10 -39.34 34.81
N LYS A 85 -17.40 -39.56 34.58
CA LYS A 85 -18.24 -40.38 35.41
C LYS A 85 -18.19 -41.85 34.93
N PRO A 86 -18.18 -42.86 35.86
CA PRO A 86 -17.94 -44.26 35.54
C PRO A 86 -19.00 -44.93 34.64
N LEU A 87 -20.12 -44.28 34.36
CA LEU A 87 -21.18 -44.78 33.49
C LEU A 87 -20.83 -44.75 31.98
N PHE A 88 -19.73 -44.09 31.58
CA PHE A 88 -19.38 -43.94 30.16
C PHE A 88 -18.14 -44.73 29.72
N ASN A 89 -17.44 -45.42 30.63
CA ASN A 89 -16.20 -46.13 30.27
C ASN A 89 -16.46 -47.33 29.31
N GLY A 90 -17.66 -47.92 29.29
CA GLY A 90 -17.99 -49.04 28.39
C GLY A 90 -18.15 -48.59 26.92
N LEU A 91 -18.58 -47.35 26.68
CA LEU A 91 -18.80 -46.83 25.34
C LEU A 91 -17.51 -46.42 24.65
N PHE A 92 -16.53 -45.93 25.43
CA PHE A 92 -15.23 -45.44 24.90
C PHE A 92 -14.33 -46.56 24.37
N ASN A 93 -14.30 -47.71 25.06
CA ASN A 93 -13.52 -48.88 24.62
C ASN A 93 -14.04 -49.49 23.31
N SER A 94 -15.35 -49.43 23.05
CA SER A 94 -15.91 -49.87 21.78
C SER A 94 -15.57 -48.94 20.61
N ILE A 95 -15.46 -47.63 20.86
CA ILE A 95 -15.13 -46.64 19.83
C ILE A 95 -13.64 -46.68 19.47
N GLU A 96 -12.73 -46.94 20.42
CA GLU A 96 -11.30 -47.06 20.11
C GLU A 96 -10.99 -48.31 19.29
N SER A 97 -11.62 -49.45 19.58
CA SER A 97 -11.43 -50.68 18.80
C SER A 97 -11.91 -50.52 17.34
N THR A 98 -12.98 -49.76 17.13
CA THR A 98 -13.49 -49.45 15.78
C THR A 98 -12.60 -48.43 15.04
N ARG A 99 -12.01 -47.47 15.75
CA ARG A 99 -11.06 -46.48 15.15
C ARG A 99 -9.76 -47.14 14.71
N VAL A 100 -9.24 -48.13 15.42
CA VAL A 100 -8.03 -48.87 15.03
C VAL A 100 -8.30 -49.71 13.78
N LYS A 101 -9.44 -50.37 13.67
CA LYS A 101 -9.81 -51.15 12.45
C LYS A 101 -10.02 -50.26 11.23
N ILE A 102 -10.63 -49.08 11.39
CA ILE A 102 -10.81 -48.12 10.29
C ILE A 102 -9.47 -47.51 9.85
N ARG A 103 -8.53 -47.27 10.78
CA ARG A 103 -7.17 -46.76 10.40
C ARG A 103 -6.35 -47.76 9.62
N LEU A 104 -6.42 -49.07 9.94
CA LEU A 104 -5.75 -50.10 9.17
C LEU A 104 -6.40 -50.32 7.79
N SER A 105 -7.71 -50.24 7.65
CA SER A 105 -8.42 -50.37 6.36
C SER A 105 -8.16 -49.17 5.44
N ILE A 106 -8.02 -47.95 5.97
CA ILE A 106 -7.67 -46.76 5.19
C ILE A 106 -6.22 -46.81 4.76
N LEU A 107 -5.29 -47.33 5.60
CA LEU A 107 -3.89 -47.48 5.22
C LEU A 107 -3.70 -48.51 4.10
N SER A 108 -4.49 -49.58 4.06
CA SER A 108 -4.45 -50.59 3.00
C SER A 108 -5.01 -50.07 1.67
N LEU A 109 -6.03 -49.18 1.71
CA LEU A 109 -6.57 -48.52 0.50
C LEU A 109 -5.60 -47.52 -0.10
N PHE A 110 -4.78 -46.84 0.73
CA PHE A 110 -3.78 -45.90 0.25
C PHE A 110 -2.60 -46.57 -0.46
N PHE A 111 -2.25 -47.82 -0.10
CA PHE A 111 -1.16 -48.57 -0.77
C PHE A 111 -1.62 -49.24 -2.08
N ALA A 112 -2.91 -49.53 -2.27
CA ALA A 112 -3.41 -50.10 -3.53
C ALA A 112 -3.63 -49.03 -4.64
N PHE A 113 -3.64 -47.73 -4.31
CA PHE A 113 -3.78 -46.64 -5.28
C PHE A 113 -2.46 -45.95 -5.68
N SER A 114 -1.30 -46.49 -5.23
CA SER A 114 0.03 -45.90 -5.50
C SER A 114 0.66 -46.39 -6.82
N GLY A 115 -0.10 -47.07 -7.64
CA GLY A 115 0.39 -47.53 -8.96
C GLY A 115 -0.39 -46.88 -10.09
N THR A 116 -0.03 -45.69 -10.48
CA THR A 116 -0.17 -44.96 -11.74
C THR A 116 -0.57 -43.48 -11.53
N PHE A 117 0.15 -42.76 -10.68
CA PHE A 117 0.28 -41.32 -10.93
C PHE A 117 1.34 -41.17 -12.05
N ILE A 118 0.87 -41.23 -13.28
CA ILE A 118 1.56 -40.53 -14.37
C ILE A 118 1.63 -39.07 -13.88
N THR A 119 2.81 -38.66 -13.40
CA THR A 119 3.14 -37.27 -13.26
C THR A 119 3.07 -36.66 -14.66
N GLN A 120 1.89 -36.23 -15.09
CA GLN A 120 1.83 -35.20 -16.08
C GLN A 120 2.54 -34.02 -15.41
N ASN A 121 3.82 -33.86 -15.73
CA ASN A 121 4.46 -32.56 -15.69
C ASN A 121 3.61 -31.69 -16.61
N VAL A 122 2.54 -31.11 -16.06
CA VAL A 122 1.96 -29.90 -16.60
C VAL A 122 3.07 -28.88 -16.38
N ASN A 123 4.03 -28.85 -17.31
CA ASN A 123 4.70 -27.63 -17.60
C ASN A 123 3.56 -26.66 -17.89
N ALA A 124 3.13 -25.93 -16.86
CA ALA A 124 2.48 -24.65 -17.03
C ALA A 124 3.55 -23.78 -17.72
N GLN A 125 3.68 -24.02 -19.02
CA GLN A 125 4.34 -23.12 -19.92
C GLN A 125 3.52 -21.85 -19.73
N GLU A 126 4.02 -20.94 -18.86
CA GLU A 126 3.49 -19.58 -18.78
C GLU A 126 3.43 -19.13 -20.24
N THR A 127 2.24 -19.12 -20.76
CA THR A 127 1.98 -18.54 -22.10
C THR A 127 2.45 -17.12 -21.95
N ILE A 128 3.70 -16.86 -22.38
CA ILE A 128 4.22 -15.51 -22.57
C ILE A 128 3.21 -14.89 -23.52
N ALA A 129 2.27 -14.13 -22.98
CA ALA A 129 1.25 -13.48 -23.76
C ALA A 129 1.98 -12.71 -24.86
N ALA A 130 1.61 -12.97 -26.12
CA ALA A 130 2.23 -12.34 -27.27
C ALA A 130 2.40 -10.84 -27.03
N PRO A 131 3.49 -10.22 -27.49
CA PRO A 131 3.74 -8.81 -27.28
C PRO A 131 2.48 -8.02 -27.68
N ARG A 132 1.86 -7.33 -26.74
CA ARG A 132 0.65 -6.55 -27.05
C ARG A 132 1.02 -5.39 -27.96
N ASP A 133 0.16 -5.12 -28.94
CA ASP A 133 0.34 -3.99 -29.85
C ASP A 133 0.27 -2.66 -29.08
N THR A 134 1.43 -2.06 -28.85
CA THR A 134 1.58 -0.81 -28.10
C THR A 134 1.01 0.40 -28.85
N SER A 135 0.78 0.29 -30.18
CA SER A 135 0.21 1.37 -31.00
C SER A 135 -1.22 1.72 -30.58
N LYS A 136 -1.93 0.77 -29.96
CA LYS A 136 -3.32 0.93 -29.47
C LYS A 136 -3.40 1.59 -28.08
N LEU A 137 -2.26 1.79 -27.41
CA LEU A 137 -2.24 2.44 -26.10
C LEU A 137 -1.81 3.90 -26.23
N GLN A 138 -2.74 4.79 -25.92
CA GLN A 138 -2.49 6.22 -25.84
C GLN A 138 -2.51 6.68 -24.39
N VAL A 139 -1.52 7.52 -24.00
CA VAL A 139 -1.47 8.22 -22.72
C VAL A 139 -1.44 9.73 -22.94
N ALA A 140 -2.05 10.45 -22.02
CA ALA A 140 -2.12 11.90 -22.04
C ALA A 140 -0.84 12.56 -21.52
N SER A 141 -0.08 11.86 -20.67
CA SER A 141 1.14 12.35 -20.03
C SER A 141 2.26 12.57 -21.02
N GLY A 142 3.13 13.55 -20.78
CA GLY A 142 4.27 13.87 -21.62
C GLY A 142 5.28 12.73 -21.71
N SER A 143 5.55 12.06 -20.59
CA SER A 143 6.45 10.91 -20.51
C SER A 143 5.83 9.77 -19.68
N ALA A 144 6.04 8.53 -20.10
CA ALA A 144 5.63 7.35 -19.36
C ALA A 144 6.52 6.14 -19.66
N ILE A 145 6.69 5.25 -18.68
CA ILE A 145 7.33 3.94 -18.85
C ILE A 145 6.67 2.90 -17.94
N LEU A 146 6.45 1.72 -18.45
CA LEU A 146 6.05 0.53 -17.70
C LEU A 146 7.12 -0.54 -17.86
N LEU A 147 7.73 -0.95 -16.75
CA LEU A 147 8.74 -1.98 -16.67
C LEU A 147 8.16 -3.20 -15.96
N ASP A 148 8.33 -4.37 -16.53
CA ASP A 148 8.04 -5.65 -15.90
C ASP A 148 9.21 -6.04 -15.00
N LEU A 149 8.96 -6.20 -13.71
CA LEU A 149 9.99 -6.48 -12.70
C LEU A 149 10.38 -7.96 -12.62
N GLN A 150 9.66 -8.85 -13.31
CA GLN A 150 9.99 -10.27 -13.39
C GLN A 150 10.98 -10.54 -14.52
N THR A 151 10.79 -9.86 -15.65
CA THR A 151 11.58 -10.06 -16.86
C THR A 151 12.59 -8.96 -17.13
N ASP A 152 12.55 -7.86 -16.37
CA ASP A 152 13.31 -6.62 -16.56
C ASP A 152 13.13 -6.00 -17.96
N LYS A 153 11.97 -6.24 -18.60
CA LYS A 153 11.64 -5.73 -19.93
C LYS A 153 10.69 -4.54 -19.86
N VAL A 154 10.97 -3.54 -20.70
CA VAL A 154 10.03 -2.43 -20.93
C VAL A 154 8.83 -2.97 -21.71
N VAL A 155 7.65 -2.89 -21.09
CA VAL A 155 6.37 -3.33 -21.69
C VAL A 155 5.72 -2.22 -22.49
N TYR A 156 5.89 -0.98 -22.04
CA TYR A 156 5.40 0.23 -22.71
C TYR A 156 6.30 1.42 -22.39
N SER A 157 6.52 2.29 -23.37
CA SER A 157 7.17 3.57 -23.12
C SER A 157 6.67 4.65 -24.12
N SER A 158 6.66 5.89 -23.64
CA SER A 158 6.39 7.11 -24.42
C SER A 158 7.30 8.21 -23.89
N ASN A 159 8.22 8.69 -24.70
CA ASN A 159 9.22 9.69 -24.35
C ASN A 159 9.99 9.37 -23.03
N PRO A 160 10.49 8.14 -22.82
CA PRO A 160 11.01 7.71 -21.51
C PRO A 160 12.30 8.41 -21.10
N ASP A 161 13.02 9.03 -22.03
CA ASP A 161 14.35 9.61 -21.85
C ASP A 161 14.34 11.15 -21.86
N VAL A 162 13.14 11.77 -21.95
CA VAL A 162 13.01 13.22 -21.86
C VAL A 162 13.22 13.66 -20.41
N VAL A 163 14.17 14.60 -20.24
CA VAL A 163 14.47 15.19 -18.93
C VAL A 163 13.41 16.24 -18.60
N VAL A 164 12.77 16.09 -17.45
CA VAL A 164 11.72 17.01 -16.97
C VAL A 164 11.85 17.23 -15.46
N PRO A 165 11.34 18.36 -14.94
CA PRO A 165 11.15 18.53 -13.50
C PRO A 165 10.24 17.43 -12.96
N ILE A 166 10.55 16.89 -11.78
CA ILE A 166 9.87 15.71 -11.23
C ILE A 166 9.03 16.01 -9.98
N ALA A 167 9.00 17.27 -9.58
CA ALA A 167 8.27 17.69 -8.38
C ALA A 167 8.56 16.77 -7.18
N SER A 168 7.55 16.53 -6.34
CA SER A 168 7.69 15.74 -5.10
C SER A 168 8.01 14.26 -5.29
N VAL A 169 8.17 13.75 -6.52
CA VAL A 169 8.79 12.42 -6.72
C VAL A 169 10.21 12.40 -6.13
N THR A 170 10.89 13.53 -6.08
CA THR A 170 12.15 13.78 -5.36
C THR A 170 12.18 13.17 -3.97
N LYS A 171 11.04 13.22 -3.22
CA LYS A 171 10.97 12.72 -1.84
C LYS A 171 11.19 11.21 -1.71
N LEU A 172 11.10 10.47 -2.80
CA LEU A 172 11.46 9.05 -2.79
C LEU A 172 12.99 8.88 -2.65
N MET A 173 13.79 9.70 -3.34
CA MET A 173 15.24 9.76 -3.13
C MET A 173 15.57 10.28 -1.73
N THR A 174 14.86 11.31 -1.25
CA THR A 174 15.00 11.79 0.13
C THR A 174 14.82 10.67 1.14
N GLY A 175 13.78 9.86 0.98
CA GLY A 175 13.54 8.70 1.85
C GLY A 175 14.66 7.65 1.79
N LEU A 176 15.20 7.38 0.61
CA LEU A 176 16.35 6.48 0.44
C LEU A 176 17.58 6.99 1.23
N ILE A 177 17.93 8.27 1.09
CA ILE A 177 19.10 8.85 1.76
C ILE A 177 18.94 8.88 3.27
N VAL A 178 17.71 9.17 3.77
CA VAL A 178 17.41 9.09 5.21
C VAL A 178 17.64 7.68 5.76
N LEU A 179 17.21 6.64 5.05
CA LEU A 179 17.38 5.25 5.50
C LEU A 179 18.83 4.75 5.33
N ASP A 180 19.54 5.20 4.29
CA ASP A 180 20.95 4.88 4.09
C ASP A 180 21.84 5.44 5.22
N ALA A 181 21.45 6.57 5.81
CA ALA A 181 22.16 7.19 6.92
C ALA A 181 22.08 6.38 8.22
N LYS A 182 21.13 5.43 8.32
CA LYS A 182 20.93 4.55 9.51
C LYS A 182 20.82 5.31 10.84
N GLN A 183 20.31 6.54 10.79
CA GLN A 183 20.04 7.33 11.99
C GLN A 183 18.86 6.72 12.74
N ASP A 184 18.82 6.96 14.06
CA ASP A 184 17.71 6.51 14.90
C ASP A 184 16.37 7.09 14.38
N LEU A 185 15.43 6.21 14.10
CA LEU A 185 14.11 6.56 13.58
C LEU A 185 13.17 7.08 14.68
N ASP A 186 13.44 6.75 15.92
CA ASP A 186 12.66 7.21 17.08
C ASP A 186 13.16 8.56 17.63
N GLU A 187 14.34 9.03 17.16
CA GLU A 187 14.84 10.36 17.47
C GLU A 187 13.85 11.44 17.03
N TYR A 188 13.55 12.38 17.95
CA TYR A 188 12.70 13.54 17.66
C TYR A 188 13.53 14.65 17.02
N ILE A 189 13.13 15.06 15.82
CA ILE A 189 13.75 16.15 15.07
C ILE A 189 12.83 17.35 14.98
N SER A 190 13.41 18.55 15.01
CA SER A 190 12.65 19.79 15.00
C SER A 190 12.32 20.29 13.58
N MET A 191 11.13 20.86 13.43
CA MET A 191 10.61 21.42 12.16
C MET A 191 10.95 22.91 12.06
N THR A 192 12.24 23.23 11.93
CA THR A 192 12.74 24.62 11.99
C THR A 192 12.80 25.32 10.64
N ILE A 193 12.55 24.61 9.54
CA ILE A 193 12.80 25.12 8.21
C ILE A 193 11.74 26.13 7.74
N THR A 194 12.13 27.38 7.57
CA THR A 194 11.26 28.47 7.08
C THR A 194 11.77 29.16 5.85
N ASN A 195 13.09 29.28 5.70
CA ASN A 195 13.73 30.28 4.86
C ASN A 195 14.65 29.69 3.80
N THR A 196 14.43 28.45 3.36
CA THR A 196 15.08 27.98 2.14
C THR A 196 14.36 28.57 0.93
N PRO A 197 15.07 28.92 -0.17
CA PRO A 197 14.45 29.45 -1.38
C PRO A 197 13.29 28.59 -1.89
N GLU A 198 13.41 27.26 -1.75
CA GLU A 198 12.44 26.27 -2.20
C GLU A 198 11.15 26.33 -1.39
N MET A 199 11.24 26.64 -0.08
CA MET A 199 10.09 26.71 0.82
C MET A 199 9.35 28.04 0.76
N LYS A 200 9.87 29.03 0.03
CA LYS A 200 9.29 30.37 -0.08
C LYS A 200 7.92 30.30 -0.76
N GLY A 201 6.89 30.76 -0.06
CA GLY A 201 5.51 30.78 -0.55
C GLY A 201 4.78 29.42 -0.45
N VAL A 202 5.41 28.39 0.11
CA VAL A 202 4.78 27.08 0.29
C VAL A 202 4.12 27.01 1.66
N PHE A 203 2.80 26.76 1.66
CA PHE A 203 2.05 26.56 2.89
C PHE A 203 2.31 25.18 3.49
N SER A 204 2.59 25.14 4.79
CA SER A 204 2.65 23.92 5.58
C SER A 204 1.78 24.05 6.83
N ARG A 205 1.01 23.02 7.15
CA ARG A 205 0.21 22.94 8.39
C ARG A 205 1.06 22.59 9.62
N VAL A 206 2.28 22.10 9.39
CA VAL A 206 3.21 21.76 10.47
C VAL A 206 3.74 23.05 11.08
N LYS A 207 3.56 23.20 12.39
CA LYS A 207 4.02 24.40 13.12
C LYS A 207 5.54 24.40 13.19
N LEU A 208 6.12 25.59 13.07
CA LEU A 208 7.56 25.78 13.28
C LEU A 208 7.95 25.42 14.71
N ASN A 209 9.19 24.96 14.87
CA ASN A 209 9.80 24.53 16.12
C ASN A 209 9.06 23.38 16.81
N SER A 210 8.05 22.77 16.17
CA SER A 210 7.50 21.52 16.67
C SER A 210 8.44 20.35 16.39
N GLU A 211 8.35 19.32 17.19
CA GLU A 211 9.18 18.12 17.07
C GLU A 211 8.32 16.90 16.71
N LEU A 212 8.88 16.04 15.85
CA LEU A 212 8.27 14.77 15.46
C LEU A 212 9.38 13.70 15.35
N SER A 213 9.07 12.42 15.59
CA SER A 213 10.05 11.36 15.36
C SER A 213 10.53 11.36 13.90
N ARG A 214 11.78 10.96 13.67
CA ARG A 214 12.32 10.84 12.31
C ARG A 214 11.48 9.91 11.44
N ARG A 215 10.95 8.80 12.01
CA ARG A 215 10.04 7.89 11.34
C ARG A 215 8.75 8.58 10.89
N ASP A 216 8.06 9.28 11.78
CA ASP A 216 6.81 9.95 11.45
C ASP A 216 7.04 11.16 10.54
N THR A 217 8.20 11.82 10.65
CA THR A 217 8.62 12.88 9.70
C THR A 217 8.80 12.31 8.30
N LEU A 218 9.45 11.14 8.17
CA LEU A 218 9.58 10.43 6.90
C LEU A 218 8.21 9.95 6.37
N LEU A 219 7.34 9.47 7.25
CA LEU A 219 5.98 9.06 6.90
C LEU A 219 5.21 10.22 6.23
N ILE A 220 5.13 11.39 6.88
CA ILE A 220 4.35 12.51 6.33
C ILE A 220 4.99 13.11 5.07
N ALA A 221 6.32 13.03 4.93
CA ALA A 221 7.02 13.43 3.71
C ALA A 221 6.67 12.52 2.53
N LEU A 222 6.58 11.20 2.73
CA LEU A 222 6.27 10.24 1.68
C LEU A 222 4.78 10.15 1.39
N MET A 223 3.96 9.90 2.41
CA MET A 223 2.52 9.66 2.29
C MET A 223 1.76 10.92 1.83
N SER A 224 1.95 12.04 2.52
CA SER A 224 1.21 13.28 2.26
C SER A 224 2.03 14.35 1.56
N SER A 225 3.26 14.01 1.16
CA SER A 225 4.13 14.91 0.41
C SER A 225 4.49 16.20 1.18
N GLU A 226 4.58 16.14 2.51
CA GLU A 226 4.83 17.30 3.36
C GLU A 226 6.26 17.86 3.13
N ASN A 227 6.35 19.14 2.71
CA ASN A 227 7.61 19.73 2.27
C ASN A 227 8.52 20.08 3.44
N ARG A 228 7.97 20.66 4.54
CA ARG A 228 8.77 21.02 5.72
C ARG A 228 9.37 19.76 6.36
N ALA A 229 8.64 18.66 6.36
CA ALA A 229 9.15 17.39 6.85
C ALA A 229 10.34 16.89 6.01
N ALA A 230 10.24 16.92 4.67
CA ALA A 230 11.33 16.52 3.79
C ALA A 230 12.56 17.41 3.96
N ALA A 231 12.38 18.74 4.06
CA ALA A 231 13.45 19.69 4.31
C ALA A 231 14.11 19.46 5.69
N SER A 232 13.30 19.22 6.74
CA SER A 232 13.82 18.96 8.09
C SER A 232 14.67 17.70 8.15
N LEU A 233 14.26 16.62 7.47
CA LEU A 233 15.06 15.40 7.34
C LEU A 233 16.45 15.67 6.77
N ALA A 234 16.53 16.51 5.72
CA ALA A 234 17.80 16.86 5.10
C ALA A 234 18.70 17.73 6.01
N HIS A 235 18.12 18.66 6.76
CA HIS A 235 18.88 19.48 7.72
C HIS A 235 19.38 18.68 8.94
N HIS A 236 18.71 17.59 9.32
CA HIS A 236 19.13 16.69 10.39
C HIS A 236 19.97 15.49 9.88
N TYR A 237 20.45 15.56 8.65
CA TYR A 237 21.37 14.55 8.10
C TYR A 237 22.79 14.75 8.64
N PRO A 238 23.60 13.68 8.83
CA PRO A 238 25.01 13.80 9.18
C PRO A 238 25.78 14.64 8.19
N GLY A 239 26.37 15.75 8.63
CA GLY A 239 27.01 16.75 7.78
C GLY A 239 26.07 17.81 7.21
N GLY A 240 24.78 17.77 7.58
CA GLY A 240 23.79 18.81 7.28
C GLY A 240 23.26 18.79 5.85
N TYR A 241 22.57 19.86 5.48
CA TYR A 241 21.81 19.99 4.24
C TYR A 241 22.67 19.77 2.98
N ALA A 242 23.85 20.40 2.90
CA ALA A 242 24.73 20.29 1.73
C ALA A 242 25.21 18.84 1.52
N ALA A 243 25.57 18.15 2.61
CA ALA A 243 25.94 16.74 2.58
C ALA A 243 24.78 15.84 2.13
N PHE A 244 23.56 16.18 2.53
CA PHE A 244 22.37 15.47 2.08
C PHE A 244 22.16 15.55 0.57
N ILE A 245 22.25 16.76 -0.01
CA ILE A 245 22.10 16.96 -1.46
C ILE A 245 23.23 16.25 -2.22
N ALA A 246 24.46 16.34 -1.72
CA ALA A 246 25.59 15.59 -2.29
C ALA A 246 25.30 14.07 -2.28
N ALA A 247 24.75 13.53 -1.18
CA ALA A 247 24.39 12.14 -1.06
C ALA A 247 23.27 11.74 -2.03
N MET A 248 22.25 12.60 -2.25
CA MET A 248 21.20 12.35 -3.26
C MET A 248 21.79 12.18 -4.66
N ASN A 249 22.69 13.08 -5.06
CA ASN A 249 23.34 13.03 -6.39
C ASN A 249 24.33 11.86 -6.49
N ALA A 250 25.09 11.56 -5.44
CA ALA A 250 25.96 10.38 -5.40
C ALA A 250 25.15 9.08 -5.54
N LYS A 251 24.01 8.99 -4.88
CA LYS A 251 23.09 7.84 -5.00
C LYS A 251 22.53 7.75 -6.42
N ALA A 252 22.09 8.84 -7.02
CA ALA A 252 21.61 8.85 -8.40
C ALA A 252 22.69 8.32 -9.36
N LYS A 253 23.92 8.78 -9.22
CA LYS A 253 25.08 8.30 -10.00
C LYS A 253 25.31 6.79 -9.76
N ALA A 254 25.31 6.34 -8.52
CA ALA A 254 25.53 4.92 -8.17
C ALA A 254 24.41 4.01 -8.72
N LEU A 255 23.20 4.52 -8.90
CA LEU A 255 22.06 3.81 -9.52
C LEU A 255 22.09 3.88 -11.07
N GLY A 256 23.06 4.58 -11.66
CA GLY A 256 23.13 4.79 -13.11
C GLY A 256 22.03 5.72 -13.64
N MET A 257 21.51 6.62 -12.80
CA MET A 257 20.51 7.65 -13.17
C MET A 257 21.22 8.85 -13.79
N THR A 258 21.73 8.68 -15.01
CA THR A 258 22.65 9.62 -15.67
C THR A 258 22.01 10.94 -16.10
N SER A 259 20.69 10.96 -16.20
CA SER A 259 19.90 12.15 -16.57
C SER A 259 19.13 12.73 -15.39
N THR A 260 19.60 12.46 -14.15
CA THR A 260 18.94 12.88 -12.91
C THR A 260 19.84 13.81 -12.10
N HIS A 261 19.25 14.91 -11.64
CA HIS A 261 19.93 15.87 -10.79
C HIS A 261 19.03 16.40 -9.70
N TYR A 262 19.57 16.53 -8.49
CA TYR A 262 18.88 17.07 -7.31
C TYR A 262 19.59 18.30 -6.78
N VAL A 263 18.84 19.37 -6.51
CA VAL A 263 19.35 20.59 -5.87
C VAL A 263 18.74 20.80 -4.47
N GLU A 264 17.64 20.08 -4.16
CA GLU A 264 16.97 20.21 -2.86
C GLU A 264 16.11 18.94 -2.58
N PRO A 265 15.66 18.70 -1.31
CA PRO A 265 15.06 17.41 -0.91
C PRO A 265 13.56 17.30 -1.13
N THR A 266 12.85 18.36 -1.55
CA THR A 266 11.38 18.41 -1.57
C THR A 266 10.77 18.22 -2.95
N GLY A 267 11.47 18.64 -4.01
CA GLY A 267 10.98 18.69 -5.38
C GLY A 267 10.21 19.97 -5.71
N LEU A 268 10.38 21.03 -4.95
CA LEU A 268 9.82 22.35 -5.25
C LEU A 268 10.63 23.10 -6.31
N SER A 269 11.93 22.80 -6.40
CA SER A 269 12.80 23.37 -7.43
C SER A 269 12.55 22.72 -8.80
N ILE A 270 12.47 23.55 -9.84
CA ILE A 270 12.42 23.11 -11.24
C ILE A 270 13.72 22.44 -11.68
N HIS A 271 14.80 22.61 -10.94
CA HIS A 271 16.09 22.00 -11.21
C HIS A 271 16.26 20.60 -10.61
N ASN A 272 15.27 20.09 -9.86
CA ASN A 272 15.15 18.69 -9.56
C ASN A 272 14.58 17.98 -10.79
N VAL A 273 15.45 17.41 -11.60
CA VAL A 273 15.09 16.84 -12.90
C VAL A 273 15.44 15.36 -12.99
N SER A 274 14.69 14.62 -13.81
CA SER A 274 14.94 13.22 -14.11
C SER A 274 14.24 12.81 -15.40
N THR A 275 14.41 11.57 -15.78
CA THR A 275 13.67 10.89 -16.86
C THR A 275 12.79 9.78 -16.30
N ALA A 276 11.76 9.38 -17.05
CA ALA A 276 10.94 8.25 -16.63
C ALA A 276 11.78 6.96 -16.51
N ARG A 277 12.77 6.78 -17.39
CA ARG A 277 13.70 5.64 -17.35
C ARG A 277 14.55 5.65 -16.07
N ASP A 278 15.15 6.77 -15.70
CA ASP A 278 15.95 6.86 -14.48
C ASP A 278 15.12 6.61 -13.22
N LEU A 279 13.89 7.09 -13.20
CA LEU A 279 12.98 6.87 -12.07
C LEU A 279 12.58 5.39 -11.90
N THR A 280 12.65 4.55 -12.95
CA THR A 280 12.50 3.09 -12.75
C THR A 280 13.65 2.52 -11.93
N LYS A 281 14.89 3.02 -12.14
CA LYS A 281 16.05 2.62 -11.33
C LYS A 281 15.90 3.03 -9.86
N LEU A 282 15.35 4.24 -9.63
CA LEU A 282 15.01 4.70 -8.27
C LEU A 282 13.98 3.80 -7.60
N LEU A 283 12.89 3.44 -8.31
CA LEU A 283 11.87 2.51 -7.82
C LEU A 283 12.46 1.15 -7.46
N MET A 284 13.36 0.61 -8.29
CA MET A 284 14.05 -0.66 -8.06
C MET A 284 14.97 -0.60 -6.83
N ALA A 285 15.62 0.53 -6.59
CA ALA A 285 16.42 0.76 -5.38
C ALA A 285 15.52 0.86 -4.13
N ALA A 286 14.46 1.67 -4.21
CA ALA A 286 13.52 1.90 -3.11
C ALA A 286 12.77 0.63 -2.69
N ARG A 287 12.47 -0.29 -3.62
CA ARG A 287 11.85 -1.60 -3.36
C ARG A 287 12.62 -2.43 -2.32
N LYS A 288 13.93 -2.23 -2.22
CA LYS A 288 14.79 -2.96 -1.26
C LYS A 288 14.60 -2.50 0.19
N TYR A 289 13.84 -1.44 0.42
CA TYR A 289 13.57 -0.87 1.74
C TYR A 289 12.09 -1.06 2.12
N PRO A 290 11.75 -2.10 2.89
CA PRO A 290 10.35 -2.37 3.26
C PRO A 290 9.66 -1.18 3.92
N LEU A 291 10.41 -0.39 4.69
CA LEU A 291 9.88 0.80 5.35
C LEU A 291 9.43 1.88 4.35
N LEU A 292 10.14 2.07 3.21
CA LEU A 292 9.68 3.00 2.17
C LEU A 292 8.34 2.54 1.57
N SER A 293 8.20 1.23 1.34
CA SER A 293 6.94 0.64 0.88
C SER A 293 5.81 0.90 1.86
N GLU A 294 6.02 0.57 3.14
CA GLU A 294 5.05 0.80 4.22
C GLU A 294 4.61 2.27 4.30
N LEU A 295 5.60 3.19 4.44
CA LEU A 295 5.31 4.60 4.67
C LEU A 295 4.65 5.27 3.45
N SER A 296 5.10 4.95 2.24
CA SER A 296 4.55 5.54 1.02
C SER A 296 3.14 5.05 0.68
N THR A 297 2.76 3.85 1.13
CA THR A 297 1.43 3.27 0.88
C THR A 297 0.46 3.41 2.05
N THR A 298 0.90 3.97 3.17
CA THR A 298 0.00 4.30 4.29
C THR A 298 -1.11 5.22 3.80
N LYS A 299 -2.36 4.84 4.03
CA LYS A 299 -3.56 5.55 3.52
C LYS A 299 -3.75 6.90 4.21
N GLU A 300 -3.73 6.87 5.53
CA GLU A 300 -3.88 8.05 6.39
C GLU A 300 -3.27 7.78 7.77
N LYS A 301 -2.84 8.83 8.43
CA LYS A 301 -2.27 8.77 9.78
C LYS A 301 -2.48 10.11 10.50
N THR A 302 -2.89 10.06 11.74
CA THR A 302 -2.77 11.18 12.66
C THR A 302 -1.45 11.05 13.41
N VAL A 303 -0.62 12.09 13.35
CA VAL A 303 0.64 12.19 14.08
C VAL A 303 0.54 13.25 15.16
N THR A 304 1.20 13.01 16.30
CA THR A 304 1.24 13.94 17.43
C THR A 304 2.62 14.54 17.55
N PHE A 305 2.67 15.85 17.40
CA PHE A 305 3.88 16.66 17.55
C PHE A 305 4.14 17.00 19.02
N ARG A 306 5.41 17.30 19.33
CA ARG A 306 5.85 17.87 20.60
C ARG A 306 6.28 19.33 20.41
N LYS A 307 6.27 20.14 21.45
CA LYS A 307 6.81 21.52 21.52
C LYS A 307 6.35 22.45 20.42
N PRO A 308 5.06 22.84 20.34
CA PRO A 308 3.99 22.50 21.28
C PRO A 308 3.36 21.13 20.98
N VAL A 309 2.63 20.57 21.95
CA VAL A 309 1.86 19.34 21.73
C VAL A 309 0.60 19.66 20.92
N TYR A 310 0.43 19.01 19.78
CA TYR A 310 -0.77 19.04 18.94
C TYR A 310 -0.77 17.85 17.98
N SER A 311 -1.93 17.52 17.42
CA SER A 311 -2.05 16.44 16.45
C SER A 311 -2.57 16.94 15.11
N LEU A 312 -2.07 16.33 14.02
CA LEU A 312 -2.54 16.57 12.65
C LEU A 312 -2.84 15.25 11.95
N GLY A 313 -3.99 15.22 11.27
CA GLY A 313 -4.31 14.14 10.34
C GLY A 313 -3.69 14.38 8.97
N PHE A 314 -3.05 13.37 8.40
CA PHE A 314 -2.48 13.36 7.06
C PHE A 314 -3.09 12.23 6.24
N ARG A 315 -3.22 12.43 4.92
CA ARG A 315 -3.75 11.44 3.97
C ARG A 315 -2.78 11.28 2.81
N ASN A 316 -2.81 10.08 2.23
CA ASN A 316 -1.99 9.80 1.05
C ASN A 316 -2.43 10.64 -0.15
N THR A 317 -1.44 11.20 -0.85
CA THR A 317 -1.67 11.96 -2.08
C THR A 317 -1.92 11.06 -3.30
N ASP A 318 -1.55 9.79 -3.24
CA ASP A 318 -1.91 8.81 -4.26
C ASP A 318 -3.31 8.24 -3.96
N HIS A 319 -4.29 8.61 -4.77
CA HIS A 319 -5.66 8.13 -4.65
C HIS A 319 -5.80 6.64 -4.94
N LEU A 320 -4.82 6.01 -5.62
CA LEU A 320 -4.89 4.59 -5.97
C LEU A 320 -4.72 3.69 -4.75
N VAL A 321 -4.00 4.14 -3.70
CA VAL A 321 -3.83 3.36 -2.47
C VAL A 321 -5.14 3.12 -1.70
N HIS A 322 -6.16 3.95 -1.98
CA HIS A 322 -7.50 3.80 -1.39
C HIS A 322 -8.41 2.86 -2.18
N LYS A 323 -8.04 2.48 -3.40
CA LYS A 323 -8.84 1.62 -4.28
C LYS A 323 -8.53 0.15 -4.02
N ALA A 324 -9.56 -0.64 -3.68
CA ALA A 324 -9.41 -2.06 -3.35
C ALA A 324 -8.85 -2.92 -4.50
N ASN A 325 -9.05 -2.47 -5.74
CA ASN A 325 -8.57 -3.18 -6.93
C ASN A 325 -7.12 -2.84 -7.32
N TRP A 326 -6.39 -2.03 -6.53
CA TRP A 326 -4.99 -1.73 -6.75
C TRP A 326 -4.12 -2.34 -5.64
N ASP A 327 -3.10 -3.12 -6.03
CA ASP A 327 -2.06 -3.65 -5.14
C ASP A 327 -0.83 -2.74 -5.23
N ILE A 328 -0.90 -1.56 -4.59
CA ILE A 328 0.19 -0.58 -4.59
C ILE A 328 1.21 -0.98 -3.53
N GLN A 329 2.44 -1.25 -3.93
CA GLN A 329 3.54 -1.70 -3.08
C GLN A 329 4.51 -0.58 -2.71
N LEU A 330 4.58 0.47 -3.51
CA LEU A 330 5.34 1.69 -3.27
C LEU A 330 4.79 2.77 -4.18
N THR A 331 4.70 4.01 -3.71
CA THR A 331 4.22 5.11 -4.55
C THR A 331 4.77 6.47 -4.12
N LYS A 332 4.83 7.39 -5.07
CA LYS A 332 4.97 8.82 -4.81
C LYS A 332 4.33 9.63 -5.93
N THR A 333 3.53 10.64 -5.56
CA THR A 333 3.00 11.65 -6.48
C THR A 333 3.83 12.92 -6.43
N GLY A 334 3.75 13.73 -7.49
CA GLY A 334 4.35 15.05 -7.55
C GLY A 334 3.48 16.01 -8.35
N PHE A 335 3.55 17.31 -8.01
CA PHE A 335 2.95 18.37 -8.80
C PHE A 335 3.66 19.71 -8.54
N THR A 336 4.06 20.37 -9.60
CA THR A 336 4.25 21.82 -9.72
C THR A 336 3.71 22.25 -11.08
N ASN A 337 3.55 23.55 -11.31
CA ASN A 337 3.06 24.04 -12.60
C ASN A 337 4.01 23.66 -13.76
N GLU A 338 5.31 23.61 -13.48
CA GLU A 338 6.36 23.31 -14.45
C GLU A 338 6.48 21.81 -14.72
N ALA A 339 6.38 20.99 -13.65
CA ALA A 339 6.49 19.53 -13.74
C ALA A 339 5.22 18.86 -14.28
N GLY A 340 4.05 19.53 -14.19
CA GLY A 340 2.78 18.85 -14.33
C GLY A 340 2.55 17.84 -13.22
N HIS A 341 1.53 16.99 -13.36
CA HIS A 341 1.32 15.91 -12.41
C HIS A 341 2.21 14.71 -12.72
N CYS A 342 2.88 14.20 -11.68
CA CYS A 342 3.80 13.07 -11.74
C CYS A 342 3.32 11.94 -10.83
N LEU A 343 3.58 10.69 -11.24
CA LEU A 343 3.27 9.49 -10.46
C LEU A 343 4.36 8.44 -10.71
N VAL A 344 4.90 7.90 -9.65
CA VAL A 344 5.73 6.69 -9.71
C VAL A 344 5.14 5.66 -8.77
N LEU A 345 5.07 4.40 -9.20
CA LEU A 345 4.54 3.33 -8.35
C LEU A 345 5.10 1.95 -8.71
N LEU A 346 5.15 1.08 -7.70
CA LEU A 346 5.26 -0.36 -7.83
C LEU A 346 3.89 -0.97 -7.56
N THR A 347 3.42 -1.85 -8.43
CA THR A 347 2.11 -2.50 -8.31
C THR A 347 2.09 -3.84 -9.04
N LYS A 348 0.99 -4.58 -8.92
CA LYS A 348 0.73 -5.73 -9.79
C LYS A 348 -0.29 -5.36 -10.87
N MET A 349 -0.03 -5.79 -12.09
CA MET A 349 -0.95 -5.73 -13.23
C MET A 349 -1.00 -7.10 -13.88
N GLY A 350 -2.17 -7.73 -13.94
CA GLY A 350 -2.34 -9.09 -14.42
C GLY A 350 -1.44 -10.10 -13.68
N ASN A 351 -1.37 -10.02 -12.35
CA ASN A 351 -0.52 -10.79 -11.45
C ASN A 351 1.00 -10.62 -11.62
N ARG A 352 1.45 -9.74 -12.52
CA ARG A 352 2.89 -9.45 -12.74
C ARG A 352 3.31 -8.22 -11.96
N PRO A 353 4.46 -8.25 -11.26
CA PRO A 353 4.99 -7.07 -10.58
C PRO A 353 5.51 -6.08 -11.61
N MET A 354 5.05 -4.83 -11.52
CA MET A 354 5.35 -3.76 -12.48
C MET A 354 5.87 -2.50 -11.78
N ALA A 355 6.79 -1.80 -12.44
CA ALA A 355 7.14 -0.43 -12.11
C ALA A 355 6.56 0.50 -13.17
N LEU A 356 5.77 1.48 -12.74
CA LEU A 356 5.15 2.47 -13.59
C LEU A 356 5.64 3.86 -13.20
N VAL A 357 6.07 4.62 -14.20
CA VAL A 357 6.42 6.04 -14.08
C VAL A 357 5.59 6.83 -15.09
N ILE A 358 4.97 7.90 -14.64
CA ILE A 358 4.19 8.86 -15.42
C ILE A 358 4.64 10.25 -15.03
N LEU A 359 5.07 11.07 -16.00
CA LEU A 359 5.55 12.43 -15.80
C LEU A 359 4.84 13.40 -16.73
N ASP A 360 4.76 14.65 -16.30
CA ASP A 360 4.19 15.77 -17.06
C ASP A 360 2.77 15.48 -17.57
N ALA A 361 1.89 15.11 -16.65
CA ALA A 361 0.47 14.91 -16.97
C ALA A 361 -0.32 16.21 -16.74
N PHE A 362 -1.11 16.59 -17.75
CA PHE A 362 -2.01 17.75 -17.67
C PHE A 362 -3.28 17.42 -16.90
N GLY A 363 -3.64 18.28 -15.93
CA GLY A 363 -4.87 18.17 -15.16
C GLY A 363 -4.79 17.21 -13.97
N LYS A 364 -5.58 17.52 -12.96
CA LYS A 364 -5.48 16.99 -11.58
C LYS A 364 -5.48 15.46 -11.46
N TYR A 365 -6.15 14.75 -12.37
CA TYR A 365 -6.33 13.29 -12.29
C TYR A 365 -5.78 12.52 -13.49
N THR A 366 -5.15 13.19 -14.43
CA THR A 366 -4.70 12.57 -15.69
C THR A 366 -3.66 11.47 -15.47
N HIS A 367 -2.71 11.69 -14.55
CA HIS A 367 -1.72 10.67 -14.19
C HIS A 367 -2.36 9.38 -13.62
N PHE A 368 -3.43 9.46 -12.83
CA PHE A 368 -4.19 8.30 -12.37
C PHE A 368 -5.02 7.65 -13.49
N ALA A 369 -5.56 8.48 -14.39
CA ALA A 369 -6.29 7.98 -15.56
C ALA A 369 -5.34 7.22 -16.50
N ASP A 370 -4.13 7.73 -16.73
CA ASP A 370 -3.12 7.05 -17.54
C ASP A 370 -2.63 5.76 -16.89
N ALA A 371 -2.42 5.74 -15.57
CA ALA A 371 -2.12 4.51 -14.85
C ALA A 371 -3.23 3.46 -15.05
N SER A 372 -4.50 3.88 -15.00
CA SER A 372 -5.64 3.00 -15.21
C SER A 372 -5.76 2.53 -16.69
N ARG A 373 -5.44 3.39 -17.67
CA ARG A 373 -5.37 3.04 -19.09
C ARG A 373 -4.31 1.98 -19.36
N ILE A 374 -3.09 2.20 -18.84
CA ILE A 374 -1.98 1.28 -18.98
C ILE A 374 -2.31 -0.07 -18.34
N ARG A 375 -2.87 -0.07 -17.12
CA ARG A 375 -3.29 -1.28 -16.45
C ARG A 375 -4.36 -2.04 -17.22
N SER A 376 -5.43 -1.37 -17.67
CA SER A 376 -6.49 -1.99 -18.48
C SER A 376 -5.92 -2.62 -19.74
N TRP A 377 -5.01 -1.92 -20.41
CA TRP A 377 -4.35 -2.45 -21.60
C TRP A 377 -3.48 -3.67 -21.30
N VAL A 378 -2.72 -3.67 -20.21
CA VAL A 378 -1.94 -4.83 -19.77
C VAL A 378 -2.84 -6.04 -19.47
N GLU A 379 -3.96 -5.83 -18.77
CA GLU A 379 -4.84 -6.89 -18.31
C GLU A 379 -5.76 -7.41 -19.43
N THR A 380 -6.30 -6.51 -20.28
CA THR A 380 -7.37 -6.84 -21.23
C THR A 380 -7.04 -6.61 -22.72
N GLY A 381 -5.93 -5.94 -23.02
CA GLY A 381 -5.61 -5.47 -24.38
C GLY A 381 -6.40 -4.24 -24.83
N LYS A 382 -7.27 -3.69 -23.97
CA LYS A 382 -8.11 -2.53 -24.28
C LYS A 382 -7.74 -1.35 -23.40
N SER A 383 -7.78 -0.14 -23.96
CA SER A 383 -7.53 1.11 -23.25
C SER A 383 -8.63 2.11 -23.50
N ALA A 384 -9.00 2.89 -22.48
CA ALA A 384 -9.92 4.00 -22.66
C ALA A 384 -9.28 5.13 -23.49
N SER A 385 -10.08 5.87 -24.23
CA SER A 385 -9.63 7.02 -25.02
C SER A 385 -9.04 8.12 -24.14
N VAL A 386 -8.13 8.89 -24.71
CA VAL A 386 -7.57 10.10 -24.08
C VAL A 386 -8.40 11.31 -24.49
N PRO A 387 -8.80 12.19 -23.56
CA PRO A 387 -9.51 13.42 -23.89
C PRO A 387 -8.68 14.32 -24.85
N ALA A 388 -9.35 14.91 -25.85
CA ALA A 388 -8.70 15.73 -26.87
C ALA A 388 -7.86 16.88 -26.30
N VAL A 389 -8.34 17.55 -25.24
CA VAL A 389 -7.62 18.64 -24.57
C VAL A 389 -6.29 18.17 -23.98
N ALA A 390 -6.22 16.95 -23.46
CA ALA A 390 -4.99 16.38 -22.90
C ALA A 390 -3.98 16.00 -24.02
N LEU A 391 -4.49 15.52 -25.17
CA LEU A 391 -3.64 15.28 -26.34
C LEU A 391 -3.06 16.59 -26.91
N GLN A 392 -3.86 17.66 -26.96
CA GLN A 392 -3.39 19.00 -27.39
C GLN A 392 -2.30 19.53 -26.47
N TYR A 393 -2.46 19.41 -25.16
CA TYR A 393 -1.42 19.78 -24.19
C TYR A 393 -0.11 19.01 -24.43
N LYS A 394 -0.19 17.69 -24.58
CA LYS A 394 0.97 16.83 -24.88
C LYS A 394 1.66 17.25 -26.18
N ALA A 395 0.90 17.52 -27.24
CA ALA A 395 1.46 17.96 -28.51
C ALA A 395 2.19 19.32 -28.38
N ALA A 396 1.60 20.29 -27.65
CA ALA A 396 2.21 21.58 -27.41
C ALA A 396 3.51 21.50 -26.60
N LYS A 397 3.55 20.62 -25.57
CA LYS A 397 4.78 20.37 -24.80
C LYS A 397 5.88 19.72 -25.64
N ASN A 398 5.54 18.74 -26.45
CA ASN A 398 6.49 18.08 -27.36
C ASN A 398 7.09 19.05 -28.40
N LEU A 399 6.31 20.00 -28.88
CA LEU A 399 6.81 21.05 -29.77
C LEU A 399 7.81 21.97 -29.08
N LYS A 400 7.51 22.43 -27.87
CA LYS A 400 8.42 23.28 -27.07
C LYS A 400 9.75 22.58 -26.76
N SER A 401 9.72 21.30 -26.36
CA SER A 401 10.95 20.55 -26.07
C SER A 401 11.83 20.34 -27.30
N ARG A 402 11.24 20.16 -28.49
CA ARG A 402 11.99 20.06 -29.76
C ARG A 402 12.60 21.40 -30.14
N GLN A 403 11.90 22.51 -29.93
CA GLN A 403 12.43 23.85 -30.22
C GLN A 403 13.60 24.25 -29.28
N SER A 404 13.50 23.94 -27.98
CA SER A 404 14.60 24.18 -27.04
C SER A 404 15.83 23.30 -27.32
N GLY A 405 15.66 22.03 -27.68
CA GLY A 405 16.77 21.17 -28.08
C GLY A 405 17.46 21.58 -29.37
N VAL A 406 16.77 22.21 -30.30
CA VAL A 406 17.36 22.76 -31.52
C VAL A 406 18.20 24.02 -31.21
N VAL A 407 17.78 24.84 -30.24
CA VAL A 407 18.51 26.06 -29.81
C VAL A 407 19.79 25.71 -29.03
N GLU A 408 19.78 24.62 -28.23
CA GLU A 408 21.01 24.15 -27.56
C GLU A 408 22.01 23.49 -28.53
N ALA A 409 21.52 22.78 -29.54
CA ALA A 409 22.38 22.14 -30.55
C ALA A 409 22.99 23.17 -31.56
N SER A 410 22.50 24.41 -31.57
CA SER A 410 22.99 25.49 -32.45
C SER A 410 23.91 26.50 -31.73
N LYS A 411 24.26 26.28 -30.46
CA LYS A 411 25.26 27.04 -29.71
C LYS A 411 26.51 26.18 -29.47
#